data_cac22fbd110cb34c537c0f1f94953aa5
#
_entry.id   cac22fbd110cb34c537c0f1f94953aa5
#
_cell.length_a   1.000
_cell.length_b   1.000
_cell.length_c   1.000
_cell.angle_alpha   90.00
_cell.angle_beta   90.00
_cell.angle_gamma   90.00
#
_symmetry.space_group_name_H-M   'P 1'
#
loop_
_entity.id
_entity.type
_entity.pdbx_description
1 polymer ?
#
loop_
_entity_poly.entity_id
_entity_poly.type
_entity_poly.pdbx_seq_one_letter_code
_entity_poly.pdbx_strand_id
1 'polypeptide(L)'
;MRTLGRLIVAGFILFVLLQLVRPGIPSQPPTAEVQAPPAVKQVLSKSCYSCHSDQPQLAWFDQIQPAYWLVRKDILTAREHLNFSTLGSLPADAQKAKFYEAVNMIQLGVMPLPRFLALHPGARVSPADLNVIKSYLAPWGPLPNQPPATSTAAAVPGVSLAAVQPVPGGFPFDPDFEHWKPISFTDRGDNNSFRFILGNDIAINAARSGNISPWPDGTRFAKIAWQQQPGPDGLIHPGNFIQVELMVKDAKRYQATDGWGWGRWRGLNLKPYGNDAGFVNECTTCHLPMRDDDHVYTQPITTARIARQEVVNNNAATLPSSLPWQPLSWNAITLYADSSHHSVAVLFGNQAAIESLRTNKPSAGSTVQYPAGAVLALITWTLRDDPHWFGARILDTPQSVEFVEVSPEGKPNLYRHFNGSQFVEDHLNNDAATRTNFILNLPPARLP
;
A
#
# COMPACT_ATOMS: atom_id res chain seq x y z
N MET A 1 -48.09 38.83 -3.65
CA MET A 1 -48.47 37.67 -4.51
C MET A 1 -47.93 37.76 -5.95
N ARG A 2 -47.98 38.92 -6.66
CA ARG A 2 -47.52 39.05 -8.07
C ARG A 2 -46.01 38.84 -8.24
N THR A 3 -45.15 39.28 -7.30
CA THR A 3 -43.70 39.10 -7.34
C THR A 3 -43.30 37.64 -7.15
N LEU A 4 -43.91 36.90 -6.21
CA LEU A 4 -43.68 35.49 -5.98
C LEU A 4 -44.04 34.65 -7.23
N GLY A 5 -45.17 34.95 -7.87
CA GLY A 5 -45.57 34.28 -9.12
C GLY A 5 -44.58 34.49 -10.27
N ARG A 6 -44.02 35.71 -10.42
CA ARG A 6 -42.97 35.99 -11.41
C ARG A 6 -41.68 35.23 -11.14
N LEU A 7 -41.28 35.10 -9.88
CA LEU A 7 -40.08 34.32 -9.50
C LEU A 7 -40.25 32.83 -9.78
N ILE A 8 -41.42 32.25 -9.50
CA ILE A 8 -41.73 30.85 -9.81
C ILE A 8 -41.69 30.62 -11.33
N VAL A 9 -42.30 31.49 -12.13
CA VAL A 9 -42.27 31.37 -13.59
C VAL A 9 -40.84 31.50 -14.13
N ALA A 10 -40.09 32.49 -13.66
CA ALA A 10 -38.67 32.63 -14.05
C ALA A 10 -37.83 31.41 -13.68
N GLY A 11 -38.00 30.85 -12.48
CA GLY A 11 -37.33 29.62 -12.02
C GLY A 11 -37.70 28.41 -12.89
N PHE A 12 -38.98 28.29 -13.28
CA PHE A 12 -39.42 27.21 -14.17
C PHE A 12 -38.84 27.35 -15.57
N ILE A 13 -38.80 28.56 -16.12
CA ILE A 13 -38.18 28.82 -17.43
C ILE A 13 -36.69 28.49 -17.37
N LEU A 14 -35.98 28.91 -16.33
CA LEU A 14 -34.55 28.57 -16.12
C LEU A 14 -34.36 27.06 -16.03
N PHE A 15 -35.20 26.36 -15.28
CA PHE A 15 -35.16 24.90 -15.16
C PHE A 15 -35.36 24.23 -16.54
N VAL A 16 -36.30 24.66 -17.34
CA VAL A 16 -36.53 24.14 -18.70
C VAL A 16 -35.31 24.41 -19.59
N LEU A 17 -34.75 25.63 -19.54
CA LEU A 17 -33.56 25.97 -20.32
C LEU A 17 -32.33 25.11 -19.91
N LEU A 18 -32.18 24.82 -18.63
CA LEU A 18 -31.10 23.93 -18.14
C LEU A 18 -31.20 22.52 -18.75
N GLN A 19 -32.45 22.02 -19.05
CA GLN A 19 -32.59 20.68 -19.66
C GLN A 19 -32.01 20.62 -21.09
N LEU A 20 -31.85 21.75 -21.77
CA LEU A 20 -31.26 21.81 -23.12
C LEU A 20 -29.72 21.65 -23.08
N VAL A 21 -29.09 21.92 -21.97
CA VAL A 21 -27.62 21.79 -21.79
C VAL A 21 -27.28 20.37 -21.34
N ARG A 22 -27.27 19.44 -22.29
CA ARG A 22 -27.07 18.01 -22.00
C ARG A 22 -25.90 17.40 -22.78
N PRO A 23 -24.66 17.55 -22.31
CA PRO A 23 -23.52 16.91 -22.95
C PRO A 23 -23.66 15.38 -22.90
N GLY A 24 -23.37 14.68 -24.01
CA GLY A 24 -23.49 13.22 -24.08
C GLY A 24 -22.61 12.48 -23.12
N ILE A 25 -23.04 11.29 -22.69
CA ILE A 25 -22.20 10.27 -22.06
C ILE A 25 -21.81 9.30 -23.16
N PRO A 26 -20.49 9.10 -23.44
CA PRO A 26 -20.06 8.12 -24.43
C PRO A 26 -20.62 6.73 -24.10
N SER A 27 -21.21 6.05 -25.08
CA SER A 27 -21.75 4.71 -24.92
C SER A 27 -21.39 3.87 -26.15
N GLN A 28 -20.83 2.68 -25.88
CA GLN A 28 -20.42 1.74 -26.93
C GLN A 28 -20.53 0.30 -26.42
N PRO A 29 -20.62 -0.69 -27.30
CA PRO A 29 -20.53 -2.10 -26.89
C PRO A 29 -19.21 -2.39 -26.19
N PRO A 30 -19.18 -3.31 -25.21
CA PRO A 30 -17.95 -3.73 -24.57
C PRO A 30 -16.94 -4.26 -25.60
N THR A 31 -15.69 -3.80 -25.52
CA THR A 31 -14.62 -4.21 -26.43
C THR A 31 -13.80 -5.38 -25.88
N ALA A 32 -13.68 -5.47 -24.57
CA ALA A 32 -13.02 -6.55 -23.85
C ALA A 32 -13.62 -6.67 -22.45
N GLU A 33 -14.87 -7.14 -22.39
CA GLU A 33 -15.57 -7.30 -21.11
C GLU A 33 -14.84 -8.31 -20.21
N VAL A 34 -14.80 -8.01 -18.92
CA VAL A 34 -14.21 -8.90 -17.92
C VAL A 34 -14.91 -10.28 -17.93
N GLN A 35 -14.10 -11.33 -17.95
CA GLN A 35 -14.61 -12.69 -17.84
C GLN A 35 -14.71 -13.08 -16.36
N ALA A 36 -15.94 -13.27 -15.91
CA ALA A 36 -16.23 -13.64 -14.52
C ALA A 36 -17.42 -14.62 -14.47
N PRO A 37 -17.53 -15.45 -13.42
CA PRO A 37 -18.67 -16.34 -13.23
C PRO A 37 -20.01 -15.59 -13.24
N PRO A 38 -21.13 -16.23 -13.64
CA PRO A 38 -22.43 -15.58 -13.71
C PRO A 38 -22.86 -14.89 -12.42
N ALA A 39 -22.58 -15.49 -11.25
CA ALA A 39 -22.89 -14.90 -9.95
C ALA A 39 -22.16 -13.57 -9.72
N VAL A 40 -20.87 -13.49 -10.12
CA VAL A 40 -20.10 -12.25 -10.04
C VAL A 40 -20.64 -11.22 -11.02
N LYS A 41 -20.88 -11.60 -12.28
CA LYS A 41 -21.47 -10.70 -13.29
C LYS A 41 -22.84 -10.14 -12.84
N GLN A 42 -23.64 -10.93 -12.15
CA GLN A 42 -24.92 -10.45 -11.60
C GLN A 42 -24.70 -9.33 -10.57
N VAL A 43 -23.73 -9.48 -9.67
CA VAL A 43 -23.40 -8.42 -8.70
C VAL A 43 -22.89 -7.17 -9.40
N LEU A 44 -21.97 -7.32 -10.37
CA LEU A 44 -21.41 -6.21 -11.14
C LEU A 44 -22.48 -5.45 -11.91
N SER A 45 -23.38 -6.16 -12.59
CA SER A 45 -24.49 -5.57 -13.35
C SER A 45 -25.45 -4.78 -12.43
N LYS A 46 -25.80 -5.36 -11.28
CA LYS A 46 -26.68 -4.75 -10.29
C LYS A 46 -26.11 -3.48 -9.67
N SER A 47 -24.81 -3.49 -9.33
CA SER A 47 -24.24 -2.50 -8.39
C SER A 47 -23.16 -1.62 -9.00
N CYS A 48 -22.54 -1.99 -10.13
CA CYS A 48 -21.34 -1.34 -10.65
C CYS A 48 -21.49 -0.80 -12.08
N TYR A 49 -22.15 -1.56 -12.97
CA TYR A 49 -22.15 -1.27 -14.41
C TYR A 49 -22.81 0.05 -14.77
N SER A 50 -23.72 0.58 -13.95
CA SER A 50 -24.31 1.91 -14.18
C SER A 50 -23.27 3.01 -14.37
N CYS A 51 -22.13 2.92 -13.65
CA CYS A 51 -21.04 3.90 -13.75
C CYS A 51 -19.77 3.31 -14.37
N HIS A 52 -19.45 2.05 -14.08
CA HIS A 52 -18.20 1.39 -14.44
C HIS A 52 -18.31 0.51 -15.69
N SER A 53 -19.18 0.86 -16.64
CA SER A 53 -19.24 0.20 -17.96
C SER A 53 -19.43 1.21 -19.07
N ASP A 54 -19.13 0.81 -20.32
CA ASP A 54 -19.38 1.64 -21.49
C ASP A 54 -20.86 1.73 -21.88
N GLN A 55 -21.73 0.98 -21.21
CA GLN A 55 -23.18 0.99 -21.38
C GLN A 55 -23.86 1.42 -20.07
N PRO A 56 -23.88 2.73 -19.76
CA PRO A 56 -24.44 3.22 -18.50
C PRO A 56 -25.96 2.99 -18.46
N GLN A 57 -26.46 2.54 -17.32
CA GLN A 57 -27.88 2.34 -17.07
C GLN A 57 -28.38 3.47 -16.18
N LEU A 58 -29.07 4.47 -16.80
CA LEU A 58 -29.57 5.64 -16.09
C LEU A 58 -31.04 5.50 -15.80
N ALA A 59 -31.46 5.74 -14.57
CA ALA A 59 -32.84 5.95 -14.22
C ALA A 59 -33.33 7.27 -14.85
N TRP A 60 -34.67 7.43 -14.96
CA TRP A 60 -35.24 8.64 -15.55
C TRP A 60 -34.84 9.93 -14.80
N PHE A 61 -34.73 9.86 -13.47
CA PHE A 61 -34.37 11.01 -12.64
C PHE A 61 -32.87 11.36 -12.72
N ASP A 62 -31.97 10.41 -13.04
CA ASP A 62 -30.56 10.68 -13.33
C ASP A 62 -30.40 11.57 -14.58
N GLN A 63 -31.43 11.64 -15.40
CA GLN A 63 -31.42 12.34 -16.66
C GLN A 63 -31.95 13.78 -16.56
N ILE A 64 -32.34 14.22 -15.37
CA ILE A 64 -32.87 15.57 -15.12
C ILE A 64 -31.74 16.48 -14.62
N GLN A 65 -31.65 17.69 -15.20
CA GLN A 65 -30.69 18.70 -14.71
C GLN A 65 -31.16 19.30 -13.38
N PRO A 66 -30.21 19.60 -12.46
CA PRO A 66 -28.73 19.52 -12.59
C PRO A 66 -28.12 18.15 -12.24
N ALA A 67 -28.92 17.16 -11.80
CA ALA A 67 -28.43 15.83 -11.38
C ALA A 67 -27.67 15.13 -12.50
N TYR A 68 -28.11 15.25 -13.77
CA TYR A 68 -27.44 14.65 -14.91
C TYR A 68 -25.96 15.05 -15.04
N TRP A 69 -25.62 16.31 -14.78
CA TRP A 69 -24.23 16.76 -14.88
C TRP A 69 -23.34 16.06 -13.81
N LEU A 70 -23.87 15.88 -12.60
CA LEU A 70 -23.18 15.16 -11.54
C LEU A 70 -23.00 13.69 -11.90
N VAL A 71 -24.10 13.02 -12.32
CA VAL A 71 -24.08 11.62 -12.75
C VAL A 71 -23.12 11.40 -13.93
N ARG A 72 -23.15 12.30 -14.93
CA ARG A 72 -22.19 12.26 -16.03
C ARG A 72 -20.76 12.35 -15.57
N LYS A 73 -20.44 13.30 -14.67
CA LYS A 73 -19.11 13.44 -14.11
C LYS A 73 -18.68 12.16 -13.38
N ASP A 74 -19.56 11.60 -12.56
CA ASP A 74 -19.30 10.38 -11.81
C ASP A 74 -18.99 9.20 -12.74
N ILE A 75 -19.75 9.03 -13.82
CA ILE A 75 -19.54 7.96 -14.83
C ILE A 75 -18.19 8.13 -15.53
N LEU A 76 -17.86 9.32 -15.98
CA LEU A 76 -16.58 9.56 -16.67
C LEU A 76 -15.38 9.28 -15.75
N THR A 77 -15.44 9.79 -14.52
CA THR A 77 -14.41 9.53 -13.51
C THR A 77 -14.34 8.03 -13.16
N ALA A 78 -15.47 7.36 -12.99
CA ALA A 78 -15.53 5.94 -12.70
C ALA A 78 -14.82 5.09 -13.77
N ARG A 79 -15.04 5.40 -15.06
CA ARG A 79 -14.41 4.69 -16.18
C ARG A 79 -12.91 4.91 -16.30
N GLU A 80 -12.40 6.06 -15.88
CA GLU A 80 -10.95 6.33 -15.81
C GLU A 80 -10.26 5.41 -14.80
N HIS A 81 -10.91 5.09 -13.68
CA HIS A 81 -10.35 4.24 -12.63
C HIS A 81 -10.61 2.75 -12.85
N LEU A 82 -11.82 2.40 -13.26
CA LEU A 82 -12.26 1.02 -13.48
C LEU A 82 -13.38 0.99 -14.52
N ASN A 83 -13.16 0.27 -15.62
CA ASN A 83 -14.16 0.05 -16.65
C ASN A 83 -14.27 -1.45 -16.97
N PHE A 84 -15.34 -2.09 -16.55
CA PHE A 84 -15.56 -3.52 -16.76
C PHE A 84 -15.75 -3.90 -18.23
N SER A 85 -16.13 -2.95 -19.10
CA SER A 85 -16.27 -3.16 -20.56
C SER A 85 -14.91 -3.32 -21.28
N THR A 86 -13.82 -2.90 -20.65
CA THR A 86 -12.47 -2.94 -21.22
C THR A 86 -11.47 -3.68 -20.32
N LEU A 87 -11.85 -4.05 -19.09
CA LEU A 87 -10.97 -4.64 -18.09
C LEU A 87 -10.30 -5.93 -18.58
N GLY A 88 -10.99 -6.73 -19.39
CA GLY A 88 -10.46 -7.96 -19.95
C GLY A 88 -9.28 -7.79 -20.93
N SER A 89 -8.97 -6.56 -21.36
CA SER A 89 -7.77 -6.27 -22.15
C SER A 89 -6.49 -6.21 -21.32
N LEU A 90 -6.61 -6.08 -19.99
CA LEU A 90 -5.47 -6.05 -19.10
C LEU A 90 -4.92 -7.45 -18.81
N PRO A 91 -3.65 -7.60 -18.46
CA PRO A 91 -3.09 -8.84 -17.92
C PRO A 91 -3.89 -9.35 -16.72
N ALA A 92 -3.92 -10.66 -16.49
CA ALA A 92 -4.75 -11.30 -15.46
C ALA A 92 -4.47 -10.79 -14.04
N ASP A 93 -3.21 -10.50 -13.72
CA ASP A 93 -2.78 -9.92 -12.44
C ASP A 93 -3.30 -8.49 -12.25
N ALA A 94 -3.31 -7.69 -13.31
CA ALA A 94 -3.86 -6.34 -13.29
C ALA A 94 -5.40 -6.35 -13.15
N GLN A 95 -6.08 -7.30 -13.82
CA GLN A 95 -7.54 -7.49 -13.63
C GLN A 95 -7.84 -7.86 -12.17
N LYS A 96 -7.08 -8.82 -11.62
CA LYS A 96 -7.17 -9.25 -10.23
C LYS A 96 -7.02 -8.06 -9.26
N ALA A 97 -5.98 -7.25 -9.44
CA ALA A 97 -5.72 -6.08 -8.60
C ALA A 97 -6.90 -5.11 -8.58
N LYS A 98 -7.56 -4.88 -9.74
CA LYS A 98 -8.76 -4.04 -9.84
C LYS A 98 -9.97 -4.60 -9.09
N PHE A 99 -10.16 -5.91 -9.06
CA PHE A 99 -11.21 -6.51 -8.27
C PHE A 99 -10.95 -6.40 -6.75
N TYR A 100 -9.71 -6.59 -6.32
CA TYR A 100 -9.34 -6.38 -4.91
C TYR A 100 -9.55 -4.93 -4.49
N GLU A 101 -9.17 -3.96 -5.35
CA GLU A 101 -9.43 -2.55 -5.12
C GLU A 101 -10.95 -2.28 -4.97
N ALA A 102 -11.77 -2.84 -5.87
CA ALA A 102 -13.22 -2.72 -5.79
C ALA A 102 -13.79 -3.29 -4.48
N VAL A 103 -13.35 -4.47 -4.05
CA VAL A 103 -13.74 -5.08 -2.76
C VAL A 103 -13.39 -4.15 -1.60
N ASN A 104 -12.19 -3.59 -1.60
CA ASN A 104 -11.75 -2.69 -0.54
C ASN A 104 -12.59 -1.41 -0.51
N MET A 105 -12.87 -0.80 -1.68
CA MET A 105 -13.73 0.39 -1.76
C MET A 105 -15.16 0.11 -1.28
N ILE A 106 -15.68 -1.11 -1.49
CA ILE A 106 -16.99 -1.51 -0.98
C ILE A 106 -16.95 -1.69 0.55
N GLN A 107 -15.94 -2.37 1.08
CA GLN A 107 -15.79 -2.61 2.53
C GLN A 107 -15.62 -1.30 3.31
N LEU A 108 -14.89 -0.35 2.75
CA LEU A 108 -14.67 0.98 3.31
C LEU A 108 -15.86 1.93 3.12
N GLY A 109 -16.96 1.48 2.49
CA GLY A 109 -18.17 2.27 2.29
C GLY A 109 -18.04 3.39 1.26
N VAL A 110 -16.96 3.40 0.46
CA VAL A 110 -16.73 4.38 -0.63
C VAL A 110 -17.60 4.07 -1.85
N MET A 111 -17.75 2.77 -2.14
CA MET A 111 -18.51 2.29 -3.30
C MET A 111 -19.64 1.31 -2.89
N PRO A 112 -20.78 1.36 -3.57
CA PRO A 112 -21.22 2.42 -4.48
C PRO A 112 -21.34 3.76 -3.76
N LEU A 113 -21.16 4.88 -4.49
CA LEU A 113 -21.16 6.22 -3.88
C LEU A 113 -22.38 6.43 -2.95
N PRO A 114 -22.20 6.90 -1.69
CA PRO A 114 -23.31 7.07 -0.75
C PRO A 114 -24.46 7.93 -1.32
N ARG A 115 -24.12 9.01 -2.07
CA ARG A 115 -25.11 9.87 -2.72
C ARG A 115 -25.91 9.15 -3.82
N PHE A 116 -25.26 8.22 -4.55
CA PHE A 116 -25.93 7.40 -5.54
C PHE A 116 -26.90 6.43 -4.88
N LEU A 117 -26.49 5.76 -3.80
CA LEU A 117 -27.33 4.82 -3.05
C LEU A 117 -28.56 5.48 -2.44
N ALA A 118 -28.52 6.79 -2.14
CA ALA A 118 -29.68 7.51 -1.63
C ALA A 118 -30.86 7.49 -2.61
N LEU A 119 -30.60 7.47 -3.90
CA LEU A 119 -31.62 7.41 -4.97
C LEU A 119 -31.71 6.02 -5.62
N HIS A 120 -30.70 5.18 -5.48
CA HIS A 120 -30.61 3.83 -6.05
C HIS A 120 -30.35 2.78 -4.95
N PRO A 121 -31.25 2.57 -3.98
CA PRO A 121 -31.01 1.66 -2.85
C PRO A 121 -30.80 0.20 -3.31
N GLY A 122 -31.37 -0.18 -4.47
CA GLY A 122 -31.18 -1.51 -5.08
C GLY A 122 -29.75 -1.79 -5.57
N ALA A 123 -28.93 -0.76 -5.78
CA ALA A 123 -27.52 -0.91 -6.16
C ALA A 123 -26.58 -1.21 -4.97
N ARG A 124 -27.10 -1.24 -3.75
CA ARG A 124 -26.31 -1.59 -2.56
C ARG A 124 -25.74 -3.00 -2.68
N VAL A 125 -24.45 -3.13 -2.46
CA VAL A 125 -23.76 -4.43 -2.34
C VAL A 125 -24.08 -4.99 -0.96
N SER A 126 -24.79 -6.10 -0.90
CA SER A 126 -25.04 -6.81 0.36
C SER A 126 -23.79 -7.58 0.84
N PRO A 127 -23.73 -8.00 2.12
CA PRO A 127 -22.66 -8.88 2.59
C PRO A 127 -22.56 -10.18 1.77
N ALA A 128 -23.69 -10.73 1.32
CA ALA A 128 -23.72 -11.92 0.46
C ALA A 128 -23.13 -11.63 -0.92
N ASP A 129 -23.48 -10.50 -1.57
CA ASP A 129 -22.91 -10.08 -2.84
C ASP A 129 -21.39 -9.88 -2.72
N LEU A 130 -20.95 -9.24 -1.63
CA LEU A 130 -19.53 -9.03 -1.37
C LEU A 130 -18.77 -10.33 -1.22
N ASN A 131 -19.36 -11.32 -0.51
CA ASN A 131 -18.77 -12.65 -0.35
C ASN A 131 -18.66 -13.39 -1.69
N VAL A 132 -19.60 -13.22 -2.62
CA VAL A 132 -19.49 -13.77 -3.99
C VAL A 132 -18.23 -13.27 -4.68
N ILE A 133 -17.96 -11.96 -4.62
CA ILE A 133 -16.73 -11.38 -5.24
C ILE A 133 -15.48 -11.85 -4.51
N LYS A 134 -15.48 -11.86 -3.16
CA LYS A 134 -14.35 -12.34 -2.36
C LYS A 134 -14.02 -13.81 -2.64
N SER A 135 -15.03 -14.66 -2.74
CA SER A 135 -14.83 -16.08 -3.05
C SER A 135 -14.29 -16.31 -4.45
N TYR A 136 -14.66 -15.47 -5.41
CA TYR A 136 -14.07 -15.48 -6.74
C TYR A 136 -12.58 -15.12 -6.72
N LEU A 137 -12.16 -14.21 -5.82
CA LEU A 137 -10.78 -13.78 -5.66
C LEU A 137 -9.94 -14.74 -4.81
N ALA A 138 -10.54 -15.48 -3.89
CA ALA A 138 -9.84 -16.37 -2.95
C ALA A 138 -8.92 -17.42 -3.62
N PRO A 139 -9.28 -18.02 -4.78
CA PRO A 139 -8.39 -18.95 -5.49
C PRO A 139 -7.16 -18.27 -6.12
N TRP A 140 -7.17 -16.95 -6.21
CA TRP A 140 -6.07 -16.17 -6.79
C TRP A 140 -5.02 -15.86 -5.70
N GLY A 141 -4.54 -16.89 -5.02
CA GLY A 141 -3.37 -16.82 -4.14
C GLY A 141 -2.12 -16.32 -4.89
N PRO A 142 -0.97 -16.20 -4.23
CA PRO A 142 0.27 -15.83 -4.91
C PRO A 142 0.42 -16.72 -6.14
N LEU A 143 0.72 -16.09 -7.30
CA LEU A 143 0.84 -16.81 -8.58
C LEU A 143 1.88 -17.91 -8.43
N PRO A 144 1.53 -19.21 -8.62
CA PRO A 144 2.52 -20.25 -8.63
C PRO A 144 3.41 -20.00 -9.85
N ASN A 145 4.72 -19.88 -9.65
CA ASN A 145 5.75 -19.94 -10.66
C ASN A 145 5.60 -18.96 -11.86
N GLN A 146 5.64 -17.65 -11.59
CA GLN A 146 6.19 -16.78 -12.62
C GLN A 146 7.69 -17.14 -12.78
N PRO A 147 8.14 -17.43 -14.01
CA PRO A 147 9.57 -17.58 -14.22
C PRO A 147 10.27 -16.34 -13.67
N PRO A 148 11.45 -16.49 -13.03
CA PRO A 148 12.18 -15.35 -12.53
C PRO A 148 12.26 -14.33 -13.64
N ALA A 149 11.72 -13.15 -13.40
CA ALA A 149 11.87 -12.05 -14.34
C ALA A 149 13.38 -11.92 -14.54
N THR A 150 13.86 -12.26 -15.72
CA THR A 150 15.25 -12.03 -16.07
C THR A 150 15.47 -10.54 -15.92
N SER A 151 16.02 -10.17 -14.76
CA SER A 151 16.36 -8.79 -14.43
C SER A 151 17.54 -8.40 -15.30
N THR A 152 17.27 -8.16 -16.58
CA THR A 152 18.13 -7.38 -17.48
C THR A 152 17.91 -5.87 -17.26
N ALA A 153 17.54 -5.48 -16.04
CA ALA A 153 17.62 -4.07 -15.69
C ALA A 153 19.09 -3.69 -15.67
N ALA A 154 19.58 -3.21 -16.82
CA ALA A 154 20.84 -2.47 -16.90
C ALA A 154 20.92 -1.53 -15.69
N ALA A 155 22.11 -1.42 -15.10
CA ALA A 155 22.34 -0.50 -14.00
C ALA A 155 21.88 0.90 -14.44
N VAL A 156 20.69 1.30 -14.02
CA VAL A 156 20.24 2.68 -14.20
C VAL A 156 21.16 3.50 -13.30
N PRO A 157 21.90 4.48 -13.84
CA PRO A 157 22.71 5.35 -13.01
C PRO A 157 21.85 5.92 -11.87
N GLY A 158 22.33 5.83 -10.62
CA GLY A 158 21.57 6.32 -9.47
C GLY A 158 21.14 7.77 -9.68
N VAL A 159 19.87 8.04 -9.50
CA VAL A 159 19.32 9.39 -9.54
C VAL A 159 19.86 10.14 -8.31
N SER A 160 20.35 11.36 -8.49
CA SER A 160 20.63 12.23 -7.34
C SER A 160 19.30 12.56 -6.66
N LEU A 161 19.07 12.05 -5.45
CA LEU A 161 17.81 12.25 -4.72
C LEU A 161 17.51 13.76 -4.52
N ALA A 162 18.57 14.59 -4.38
CA ALA A 162 18.44 16.04 -4.25
C ALA A 162 17.92 16.73 -5.53
N ALA A 163 18.01 16.08 -6.70
CA ALA A 163 17.57 16.61 -7.98
C ALA A 163 16.18 16.11 -8.42
N VAL A 164 15.53 15.27 -7.60
CA VAL A 164 14.20 14.73 -7.91
C VAL A 164 13.16 15.84 -7.95
N GLN A 165 12.43 15.90 -9.05
CA GLN A 165 11.43 16.94 -9.26
C GLN A 165 10.19 16.72 -8.39
N PRO A 166 9.53 17.79 -7.94
CA PRO A 166 8.26 17.70 -7.23
C PRO A 166 7.18 17.10 -8.15
N VAL A 167 6.16 16.52 -7.55
CA VAL A 167 4.96 16.07 -8.31
C VAL A 167 4.16 17.29 -8.81
N PRO A 168 3.29 17.14 -9.81
CA PRO A 168 2.34 18.17 -10.21
C PRO A 168 1.59 18.72 -8.99
N GLY A 169 1.47 20.05 -8.89
CA GLY A 169 0.94 20.72 -7.70
C GLY A 169 2.01 21.15 -6.68
N GLY A 170 3.29 20.82 -6.93
CA GLY A 170 4.43 21.37 -6.19
C GLY A 170 4.71 20.69 -4.83
N PHE A 171 4.16 19.51 -4.56
CA PHE A 171 4.56 18.75 -3.37
C PHE A 171 5.98 18.20 -3.60
N PRO A 172 6.97 18.54 -2.71
CA PRO A 172 8.37 18.21 -2.92
C PRO A 172 8.66 16.75 -2.59
N PHE A 173 9.68 16.21 -3.25
CA PHE A 173 10.32 14.97 -2.84
C PHE A 173 11.14 15.21 -1.57
N ASP A 174 11.15 14.24 -0.67
CA ASP A 174 11.98 14.28 0.54
C ASP A 174 13.08 13.22 0.44
N PRO A 175 14.33 13.61 0.16
CA PRO A 175 15.44 12.69 0.01
C PRO A 175 15.80 11.96 1.30
N ASP A 176 15.42 12.51 2.46
CA ASP A 176 15.77 11.95 3.77
C ASP A 176 14.99 10.67 4.10
N PHE A 177 14.00 10.29 3.27
CA PHE A 177 13.19 9.10 3.51
C PHE A 177 14.03 7.81 3.70
N GLU A 178 15.20 7.71 3.06
CA GLU A 178 16.10 6.57 3.20
C GLU A 178 16.68 6.41 4.62
N HIS A 179 16.62 7.49 5.42
CA HIS A 179 17.10 7.50 6.80
C HIS A 179 15.98 7.16 7.81
N TRP A 180 14.73 7.18 7.38
CA TRP A 180 13.60 6.96 8.26
C TRP A 180 13.53 5.50 8.71
N LYS A 181 12.90 5.29 9.86
CA LYS A 181 12.78 3.97 10.47
C LYS A 181 11.53 3.25 9.98
N PRO A 182 11.59 1.91 9.87
CA PRO A 182 10.42 1.14 9.54
C PRO A 182 9.36 1.24 10.66
N ILE A 183 8.13 1.49 10.26
CA ILE A 183 6.98 1.57 11.14
C ILE A 183 6.02 0.42 10.91
N SER A 184 6.02 -0.13 9.70
CA SER A 184 5.22 -1.31 9.33
C SER A 184 5.75 -1.97 8.06
N PHE A 185 5.33 -3.22 7.87
CA PHE A 185 5.59 -4.02 6.68
C PHE A 185 4.29 -4.64 6.19
N THR A 186 4.12 -4.74 4.88
CA THR A 186 2.91 -5.30 4.29
C THR A 186 3.25 -6.22 3.14
N ASP A 187 2.74 -7.44 3.20
CA ASP A 187 2.66 -8.37 2.07
C ASP A 187 1.34 -8.12 1.33
N ARG A 188 1.43 -7.73 0.08
CA ARG A 188 0.28 -7.38 -0.78
C ARG A 188 0.04 -8.46 -1.81
N GLY A 189 -0.61 -9.54 -1.39
CA GLY A 189 -1.04 -10.61 -2.28
C GLY A 189 -2.05 -10.18 -3.36
N ASP A 190 -2.76 -9.08 -3.14
CA ASP A 190 -3.71 -8.50 -4.11
C ASP A 190 -3.04 -7.94 -5.36
N ASN A 191 -1.80 -7.48 -5.26
CA ASN A 191 -1.05 -6.91 -6.39
C ASN A 191 0.42 -7.37 -6.45
N ASN A 192 0.74 -8.46 -5.77
CA ASN A 192 2.06 -9.11 -5.75
C ASN A 192 3.19 -8.10 -5.44
N SER A 193 3.03 -7.33 -4.36
CA SER A 193 4.06 -6.39 -3.93
C SER A 193 4.38 -6.51 -2.44
N PHE A 194 5.62 -6.22 -2.09
CA PHE A 194 6.03 -5.94 -0.71
C PHE A 194 6.07 -4.44 -0.48
N ARG A 195 5.76 -4.03 0.75
CA ARG A 195 5.81 -2.62 1.15
C ARG A 195 6.50 -2.45 2.48
N PHE A 196 7.41 -1.48 2.53
CA PHE A 196 7.89 -0.89 3.77
C PHE A 196 7.18 0.44 3.97
N ILE A 197 6.69 0.66 5.18
CA ILE A 197 6.22 1.96 5.61
C ILE A 197 7.26 2.49 6.58
N LEU A 198 7.92 3.56 6.18
CA LEU A 198 8.92 4.26 7.00
C LEU A 198 8.29 5.50 7.62
N GLY A 199 8.75 5.86 8.81
CA GLY A 199 8.38 7.10 9.48
C GLY A 199 9.62 7.89 9.91
N ASN A 200 9.54 9.22 9.86
CA ASN A 200 10.55 10.08 10.45
C ASN A 200 10.51 10.00 11.99
N ASP A 201 11.44 10.64 12.69
CA ASP A 201 11.52 10.56 14.15
C ASP A 201 10.25 11.05 14.85
N ILE A 202 9.53 12.04 14.27
CA ILE A 202 8.24 12.50 14.82
C ILE A 202 7.21 11.37 14.73
N ALA A 203 7.09 10.70 13.58
CA ALA A 203 6.20 9.56 13.41
C ALA A 203 6.53 8.40 14.36
N ILE A 204 7.81 8.06 14.47
CA ILE A 204 8.28 6.98 15.36
C ILE A 204 7.95 7.30 16.83
N ASN A 205 8.22 8.53 17.28
CA ASN A 205 7.94 8.95 18.66
C ASN A 205 6.43 9.00 18.93
N ALA A 206 5.64 9.48 17.96
CA ALA A 206 4.18 9.46 18.05
C ALA A 206 3.64 8.04 18.18
N ALA A 207 4.11 7.10 17.34
CA ALA A 207 3.71 5.69 17.43
C ALA A 207 4.08 5.05 18.76
N ARG A 208 5.29 5.32 19.28
CA ARG A 208 5.76 4.79 20.58
C ARG A 208 4.97 5.33 21.78
N SER A 209 4.55 6.59 21.71
CA SER A 209 3.76 7.22 22.77
C SER A 209 2.25 7.01 22.62
N GLY A 210 1.80 6.46 21.50
CA GLY A 210 0.38 6.33 21.17
C GLY A 210 -0.31 7.65 20.79
N ASN A 211 0.45 8.71 20.50
CA ASN A 211 -0.07 10.00 20.08
C ASN A 211 -0.23 10.06 18.54
N ILE A 212 -1.18 9.27 18.02
CA ILE A 212 -1.38 9.05 16.58
C ILE A 212 -2.81 9.33 16.08
N SER A 213 -3.65 9.92 16.92
CA SER A 213 -5.02 10.32 16.55
C SER A 213 -5.36 11.69 17.15
N PRO A 214 -5.08 12.78 16.43
CA PRO A 214 -4.39 12.86 15.14
C PRO A 214 -2.86 12.72 15.27
N TRP A 215 -2.21 12.38 14.16
CA TRP A 215 -0.75 12.41 14.06
C TRP A 215 -0.23 13.85 14.22
N PRO A 216 0.90 14.07 14.90
CA PRO A 216 1.47 15.42 15.07
C PRO A 216 1.89 16.05 13.74
N ASP A 217 1.78 17.38 13.64
CA ASP A 217 2.37 18.13 12.53
C ASP A 217 3.87 17.86 12.44
N GLY A 218 4.37 17.72 11.19
CA GLY A 218 5.73 17.29 10.90
C GLY A 218 5.89 15.78 10.79
N THR A 219 4.87 14.98 11.08
CA THR A 219 4.86 13.54 10.78
C THR A 219 5.07 13.33 9.28
N ARG A 220 5.99 12.43 8.92
CA ARG A 220 6.26 12.05 7.54
C ARG A 220 6.31 10.54 7.42
N PHE A 221 5.65 10.03 6.39
CA PHE A 221 5.69 8.62 6.01
C PHE A 221 6.22 8.47 4.60
N ALA A 222 6.99 7.41 4.39
CA ALA A 222 7.35 6.91 3.07
C ALA A 222 6.85 5.48 2.91
N LYS A 223 5.98 5.25 1.93
CA LYS A 223 5.59 3.91 1.50
C LYS A 223 6.45 3.52 0.31
N ILE A 224 7.31 2.53 0.51
CA ILE A 224 8.21 1.99 -0.52
C ILE A 224 7.64 0.65 -0.97
N ALA A 225 7.60 0.41 -2.29
CA ALA A 225 7.03 -0.80 -2.86
C ALA A 225 7.97 -1.48 -3.85
N TRP A 226 8.02 -2.82 -3.78
CA TRP A 226 8.72 -3.71 -4.71
C TRP A 226 7.78 -4.78 -5.22
N GLN A 227 8.01 -5.26 -6.43
CA GLN A 227 7.37 -6.49 -6.91
C GLN A 227 7.82 -7.68 -6.07
N GLN A 228 6.92 -8.62 -5.84
CA GLN A 228 7.27 -9.93 -5.30
C GLN A 228 7.95 -10.75 -6.39
N GLN A 229 9.09 -11.33 -6.08
CA GLN A 229 9.86 -12.17 -6.99
C GLN A 229 10.18 -13.50 -6.35
N PRO A 230 9.64 -14.63 -6.84
CA PRO A 230 10.05 -15.95 -6.40
C PRO A 230 11.54 -16.19 -6.66
N GLY A 231 12.25 -16.64 -5.62
CA GLY A 231 13.65 -17.01 -5.70
C GLY A 231 13.87 -18.51 -5.95
N PRO A 232 15.10 -18.91 -6.35
CA PRO A 232 15.47 -20.32 -6.52
C PRO A 232 15.52 -21.08 -5.19
N ASP A 233 15.54 -20.40 -4.07
CA ASP A 233 15.51 -20.93 -2.70
C ASP A 233 14.09 -21.25 -2.22
N GLY A 234 13.07 -21.03 -3.07
CA GLY A 234 11.66 -21.24 -2.74
C GLY A 234 11.04 -20.09 -1.92
N LEU A 235 11.81 -19.05 -1.62
CA LEU A 235 11.36 -17.85 -0.94
C LEU A 235 10.91 -16.79 -1.94
N ILE A 236 10.10 -15.84 -1.47
CA ILE A 236 9.68 -14.69 -2.28
C ILE A 236 10.45 -13.48 -1.80
N HIS A 237 11.24 -12.88 -2.68
CA HIS A 237 12.11 -11.73 -2.40
C HIS A 237 11.55 -10.43 -2.99
N PRO A 238 12.02 -9.25 -2.54
CA PRO A 238 11.81 -7.99 -3.24
C PRO A 238 12.49 -8.04 -4.62
N GLY A 239 11.71 -7.85 -5.66
CA GLY A 239 12.18 -7.74 -7.04
C GLY A 239 12.34 -6.28 -7.46
N ASN A 240 11.76 -5.94 -8.63
CA ASN A 240 11.84 -4.58 -9.16
C ASN A 240 11.20 -3.56 -8.23
N PHE A 241 11.90 -2.43 -8.00
CA PHE A 241 11.35 -1.29 -7.30
C PHE A 241 10.18 -0.70 -8.11
N ILE A 242 9.04 -0.49 -7.45
CA ILE A 242 7.83 0.04 -8.09
C ILE A 242 7.77 1.55 -7.91
N GLN A 243 7.79 2.01 -6.65
CA GLN A 243 7.56 3.42 -6.32
C GLN A 243 7.87 3.75 -4.86
N VAL A 244 8.02 5.04 -4.60
CA VAL A 244 7.90 5.65 -3.27
C VAL A 244 6.73 6.62 -3.25
N GLU A 245 5.94 6.57 -2.19
CA GLU A 245 4.85 7.51 -1.91
C GLU A 245 5.14 8.20 -0.59
N LEU A 246 5.06 9.53 -0.59
CA LEU A 246 5.26 10.35 0.59
C LEU A 246 3.93 10.92 1.07
N MET A 247 3.75 10.93 2.38
CA MET A 247 2.61 11.52 3.08
C MET A 247 3.15 12.37 4.23
N VAL A 248 2.80 13.66 4.26
CA VAL A 248 3.36 14.64 5.21
C VAL A 248 2.25 15.38 5.90
N LYS A 249 2.23 15.38 7.25
CA LYS A 249 1.27 16.13 8.06
C LYS A 249 1.73 17.57 8.22
N ASP A 250 0.90 18.49 7.77
CA ASP A 250 0.98 19.93 8.04
C ASP A 250 -0.43 20.52 7.95
N ALA A 251 -1.06 20.69 9.10
CA ALA A 251 -2.45 21.11 9.21
C ALA A 251 -2.72 22.50 8.59
N LYS A 252 -1.70 23.37 8.55
CA LYS A 252 -1.82 24.72 7.96
C LYS A 252 -1.67 24.69 6.45
N ARG A 253 -0.69 23.95 5.94
CA ARG A 253 -0.36 23.91 4.52
C ARG A 253 -1.36 23.11 3.71
N TYR A 254 -1.86 21.99 4.26
CA TYR A 254 -2.69 21.03 3.55
C TYR A 254 -4.14 21.00 4.03
N GLN A 255 -4.71 22.16 4.37
CA GLN A 255 -6.11 22.26 4.87
C GLN A 255 -7.14 21.61 3.94
N ALA A 256 -6.94 21.72 2.62
CA ALA A 256 -7.86 21.16 1.62
C ALA A 256 -7.88 19.63 1.59
N THR A 257 -6.92 18.98 2.24
CA THR A 257 -6.72 17.53 2.29
C THR A 257 -6.59 17.02 3.73
N ASP A 258 -7.36 17.63 4.64
CA ASP A 258 -7.42 17.30 6.08
C ASP A 258 -6.04 17.31 6.77
N GLY A 259 -5.15 18.21 6.32
CA GLY A 259 -3.81 18.42 6.89
C GLY A 259 -2.72 17.51 6.33
N TRP A 260 -2.98 16.74 5.27
CA TRP A 260 -2.00 15.84 4.68
C TRP A 260 -1.59 16.25 3.26
N GLY A 261 -0.28 16.37 3.02
CA GLY A 261 0.31 16.48 1.69
C GLY A 261 0.68 15.11 1.13
N TRP A 262 0.61 14.96 -0.21
CA TRP A 262 0.74 13.68 -0.89
C TRP A 262 1.64 13.78 -2.12
N GLY A 263 2.53 12.80 -2.30
CA GLY A 263 3.34 12.68 -3.49
C GLY A 263 3.67 11.23 -3.81
N ARG A 264 3.86 10.92 -5.11
CA ARG A 264 4.22 9.59 -5.60
C ARG A 264 5.27 9.71 -6.70
N TRP A 265 6.31 8.87 -6.62
CA TRP A 265 7.37 8.78 -7.64
C TRP A 265 7.57 7.34 -8.02
N ARG A 266 7.64 7.07 -9.32
CA ARG A 266 7.70 5.71 -9.89
C ARG A 266 9.06 5.38 -10.46
N GLY A 267 9.43 4.08 -10.31
CA GLY A 267 10.65 3.51 -10.85
C GLY A 267 11.92 4.06 -10.20
N LEU A 268 13.05 3.44 -10.50
CA LEU A 268 14.35 3.83 -9.94
C LEU A 268 14.80 5.24 -10.37
N ASN A 269 14.21 5.80 -11.43
CA ASN A 269 14.44 7.18 -11.87
C ASN A 269 13.56 8.21 -11.15
N LEU A 270 12.73 7.76 -10.20
CA LEU A 270 11.85 8.60 -9.40
C LEU A 270 11.03 9.60 -10.22
N LYS A 271 10.42 9.09 -11.31
CA LYS A 271 9.55 9.92 -12.15
C LYS A 271 8.33 10.38 -11.34
N PRO A 272 8.08 11.71 -11.22
CA PRO A 272 6.89 12.22 -10.57
C PRO A 272 5.62 11.65 -11.22
N TYR A 273 4.65 11.27 -10.39
CA TYR A 273 3.38 10.71 -10.83
C TYR A 273 2.31 11.80 -10.91
N GLY A 274 1.42 11.64 -11.89
CA GLY A 274 0.31 12.54 -12.17
C GLY A 274 0.56 13.40 -13.40
N ASN A 275 -0.53 13.81 -14.07
CA ASN A 275 -0.48 14.71 -15.22
C ASN A 275 -0.66 16.18 -14.78
N ASP A 276 -1.41 16.38 -13.69
CA ASP A 276 -1.71 17.68 -13.08
C ASP A 276 -1.88 17.52 -11.56
N ALA A 277 -2.16 18.62 -10.86
CA ALA A 277 -2.36 18.62 -9.41
C ALA A 277 -3.55 17.78 -8.93
N GLY A 278 -4.49 17.46 -9.82
CA GLY A 278 -5.69 16.70 -9.49
C GLY A 278 -5.41 15.23 -9.14
N PHE A 279 -4.21 14.70 -9.45
CA PHE A 279 -3.84 13.34 -9.06
C PHE A 279 -3.93 13.09 -7.55
N VAL A 280 -3.81 14.14 -6.73
CA VAL A 280 -3.96 14.08 -5.27
C VAL A 280 -5.33 13.51 -4.86
N ASN A 281 -6.37 13.70 -5.70
CA ASN A 281 -7.69 13.15 -5.45
C ASN A 281 -7.68 11.61 -5.38
N GLU A 282 -6.75 10.93 -6.06
CA GLU A 282 -6.59 9.48 -5.93
C GLU A 282 -6.17 9.11 -4.51
N CYS A 283 -5.22 9.87 -3.94
CA CYS A 283 -4.72 9.63 -2.59
C CYS A 283 -5.80 9.92 -1.55
N THR A 284 -6.40 11.12 -1.61
CA THR A 284 -7.38 11.57 -0.62
C THR A 284 -8.65 10.73 -0.64
N THR A 285 -9.15 10.35 -1.82
CA THR A 285 -10.34 9.48 -1.95
C THR A 285 -10.06 8.10 -1.37
N CYS A 286 -8.88 7.51 -1.66
CA CYS A 286 -8.50 6.21 -1.14
C CYS A 286 -8.32 6.25 0.39
N HIS A 287 -7.77 7.33 0.96
CA HIS A 287 -7.49 7.46 2.38
C HIS A 287 -8.66 8.02 3.20
N LEU A 288 -9.68 8.59 2.57
CA LEU A 288 -10.86 9.16 3.25
C LEU A 288 -11.58 8.19 4.20
N PRO A 289 -11.71 6.89 3.91
CA PRO A 289 -12.33 5.94 4.83
C PRO A 289 -11.60 5.79 6.18
N MET A 290 -10.31 6.13 6.22
CA MET A 290 -9.47 6.08 7.42
C MET A 290 -9.42 7.44 8.13
N ARG A 291 -10.42 8.31 7.92
CA ARG A 291 -10.48 9.64 8.55
C ARG A 291 -10.42 9.60 10.06
N ASP A 292 -11.06 8.61 10.67
CA ASP A 292 -11.10 8.45 12.15
C ASP A 292 -9.71 8.05 12.69
N ASP A 293 -8.86 7.46 11.86
CA ASP A 293 -7.45 7.15 12.12
C ASP A 293 -6.50 8.16 11.46
N ASP A 294 -6.97 9.40 11.32
CA ASP A 294 -6.25 10.50 10.68
C ASP A 294 -5.70 10.15 9.28
N HIS A 295 -6.51 9.43 8.48
CA HIS A 295 -6.20 8.99 7.12
C HIS A 295 -5.07 7.96 6.99
N VAL A 296 -4.63 7.30 8.07
CA VAL A 296 -3.52 6.37 8.07
C VAL A 296 -4.00 4.93 8.18
N TYR A 297 -3.75 4.11 7.14
CA TYR A 297 -4.05 2.67 7.12
C TYR A 297 -3.12 1.86 8.03
N THR A 298 -1.91 2.34 8.19
CA THR A 298 -0.82 1.59 8.82
C THR A 298 -1.05 1.41 10.31
N GLN A 299 -0.98 0.15 10.76
CA GLN A 299 -0.86 -0.17 12.18
C GLN A 299 0.62 -0.21 12.56
N PRO A 300 1.12 0.78 13.31
CA PRO A 300 2.53 0.83 13.67
C PRO A 300 2.95 -0.34 14.54
N ILE A 301 4.13 -0.92 14.26
CA ILE A 301 4.81 -1.82 15.17
C ILE A 301 5.52 -0.95 16.20
N THR A 302 5.17 -1.09 17.48
CA THR A 302 5.81 -0.34 18.54
C THR A 302 6.80 -1.22 19.31
N THR A 303 7.81 -0.61 19.93
CA THR A 303 8.78 -1.32 20.78
C THR A 303 8.22 -1.71 22.16
N ALA A 304 7.00 -1.26 22.50
CA ALA A 304 6.32 -1.58 23.75
C ALA A 304 4.82 -1.75 23.52
N ARG A 305 4.19 -2.69 24.24
CA ARG A 305 2.74 -2.81 24.26
C ARG A 305 2.12 -1.57 24.91
N ILE A 306 1.26 -0.87 24.16
CA ILE A 306 0.49 0.25 24.67
C ILE A 306 -0.90 -0.28 25.05
N ALA A 307 -1.15 -0.44 26.33
CA ALA A 307 -2.32 -1.13 26.88
C ALA A 307 -3.69 -0.52 26.51
N ARG A 308 -3.73 0.67 25.92
CA ARG A 308 -4.99 1.39 25.60
C ARG A 308 -5.35 1.47 24.11
N GLN A 309 -4.53 0.93 23.20
CA GLN A 309 -4.73 1.12 21.75
C GLN A 309 -4.54 -0.17 20.96
N GLU A 310 -5.21 -1.26 21.35
CA GLU A 310 -5.16 -2.54 20.64
C GLU A 310 -5.61 -2.47 19.18
N VAL A 311 -6.42 -1.48 18.81
CA VAL A 311 -7.00 -1.32 17.48
C VAL A 311 -6.07 -0.53 16.53
N VAL A 312 -5.25 0.37 17.05
CA VAL A 312 -4.46 1.33 16.25
C VAL A 312 -3.01 0.86 16.05
N ASN A 313 -2.44 0.10 16.99
CA ASN A 313 -1.06 -0.40 16.92
C ASN A 313 -1.01 -1.91 16.73
N ASN A 314 -0.02 -2.37 15.96
CA ASN A 314 0.23 -3.79 15.80
C ASN A 314 1.04 -4.36 16.98
N ASN A 315 0.40 -4.48 18.12
CA ASN A 315 1.01 -5.00 19.35
C ASN A 315 1.44 -6.47 19.24
N ALA A 316 0.81 -7.25 18.36
CA ALA A 316 1.17 -8.66 18.15
C ALA A 316 2.58 -8.83 17.61
N ALA A 317 3.05 -7.89 16.77
CA ALA A 317 4.35 -7.96 16.12
C ALA A 317 5.51 -7.43 16.97
N THR A 318 5.27 -7.01 18.22
CA THR A 318 6.32 -6.45 19.09
C THR A 318 7.32 -7.50 19.56
N LEU A 319 8.55 -7.06 19.81
CA LEU A 319 9.61 -7.91 20.36
C LEU A 319 9.77 -7.67 21.86
N PRO A 320 10.22 -8.67 22.62
CA PRO A 320 10.52 -8.50 24.04
C PRO A 320 11.75 -7.61 24.27
N SER A 321 11.70 -6.83 25.34
CA SER A 321 12.81 -5.95 25.74
C SER A 321 14.04 -6.72 26.28
N SER A 322 13.89 -8.01 26.54
CA SER A 322 14.97 -8.89 27.02
C SER A 322 15.99 -9.27 25.95
N LEU A 323 15.71 -9.02 24.67
CA LEU A 323 16.68 -9.27 23.59
C LEU A 323 17.94 -8.41 23.76
N PRO A 324 19.13 -8.91 23.36
CA PRO A 324 20.42 -8.20 23.55
C PRO A 324 20.47 -6.87 22.77
N TRP A 325 19.68 -6.75 21.71
CA TRP A 325 19.50 -5.54 20.91
C TRP A 325 18.02 -5.30 20.63
N GLN A 326 17.68 -4.06 20.25
CA GLN A 326 16.32 -3.64 19.91
C GLN A 326 16.20 -3.35 18.40
N PRO A 327 16.14 -4.37 17.54
CA PRO A 327 16.26 -4.22 16.09
C PRO A 327 15.11 -3.43 15.44
N LEU A 328 13.94 -3.34 16.08
CA LEU A 328 12.83 -2.49 15.60
C LEU A 328 13.16 -0.98 15.65
N SER A 329 14.27 -0.60 16.29
CA SER A 329 14.80 0.77 16.25
C SER A 329 15.82 1.00 15.13
N TRP A 330 16.17 -0.04 14.37
CA TRP A 330 17.15 -0.01 13.28
C TRP A 330 16.47 0.22 11.92
N ASN A 331 17.28 0.41 10.87
CA ASN A 331 16.75 0.44 9.51
C ASN A 331 16.61 -0.99 8.96
N ALA A 332 15.57 -1.20 8.17
CA ALA A 332 15.39 -2.44 7.43
C ALA A 332 16.27 -2.46 6.18
N ILE A 333 16.85 -3.63 5.89
CA ILE A 333 17.72 -3.87 4.73
C ILE A 333 16.94 -4.55 3.61
N THR A 334 16.26 -5.64 3.95
CA THR A 334 15.48 -6.46 3.00
C THR A 334 14.46 -7.30 3.75
N LEU A 335 13.65 -8.03 2.99
CA LEU A 335 12.73 -9.02 3.54
C LEU A 335 12.62 -10.20 2.57
N TYR A 336 12.08 -11.30 3.05
CA TYR A 336 11.54 -12.35 2.20
C TYR A 336 10.28 -12.95 2.84
N ALA A 337 9.39 -13.50 2.02
CA ALA A 337 8.24 -14.27 2.49
C ALA A 337 8.44 -15.76 2.21
N ASP A 338 8.04 -16.58 3.16
CA ASP A 338 7.92 -18.02 3.01
C ASP A 338 6.43 -18.41 2.95
N SER A 339 5.96 -18.70 1.75
CA SER A 339 4.56 -19.04 1.54
C SER A 339 4.18 -20.39 2.16
N SER A 340 5.13 -21.31 2.32
CA SER A 340 4.90 -22.64 2.89
C SER A 340 4.63 -22.59 4.40
N HIS A 341 5.26 -21.63 5.08
CA HIS A 341 5.12 -21.41 6.52
C HIS A 341 4.24 -20.20 6.87
N HIS A 342 3.64 -19.52 5.86
CA HIS A 342 2.85 -18.31 6.06
C HIS A 342 3.59 -17.25 6.89
N SER A 343 4.87 -17.07 6.61
CA SER A 343 5.76 -16.20 7.38
C SER A 343 6.47 -15.19 6.49
N VAL A 344 6.96 -14.14 7.12
CA VAL A 344 7.86 -13.17 6.52
C VAL A 344 9.03 -12.93 7.46
N ALA A 345 10.23 -12.86 6.89
CA ALA A 345 11.42 -12.48 7.62
C ALA A 345 11.93 -11.13 7.12
N VAL A 346 12.29 -10.24 8.04
CA VAL A 346 12.85 -8.92 7.74
C VAL A 346 14.25 -8.83 8.34
N LEU A 347 15.18 -8.41 7.51
CA LEU A 347 16.55 -8.16 7.92
C LEU A 347 16.73 -6.69 8.29
N PHE A 348 17.19 -6.45 9.51
CA PHE A 348 17.55 -5.13 10.02
C PHE A 348 19.06 -5.03 10.19
N GLY A 349 19.59 -3.81 10.12
CA GLY A 349 21.00 -3.54 10.42
C GLY A 349 21.14 -2.39 11.39
N ASN A 350 22.14 -2.50 12.29
CA ASN A 350 22.53 -1.38 13.11
C ASN A 350 23.17 -0.26 12.25
N GLN A 351 23.54 0.84 12.86
CA GLN A 351 24.09 2.00 12.13
C GLN A 351 25.31 1.61 11.28
N ALA A 352 26.23 0.81 11.79
CA ALA A 352 27.45 0.39 11.05
C ALA A 352 27.09 -0.42 9.79
N ALA A 353 26.12 -1.33 9.88
CA ALA A 353 25.65 -2.11 8.74
C ALA A 353 24.98 -1.21 7.68
N ILE A 354 24.15 -0.28 8.10
CA ILE A 354 23.42 0.63 7.20
C ILE A 354 24.33 1.64 6.51
N GLU A 355 25.30 2.21 7.22
CA GLU A 355 26.28 3.13 6.65
C GLU A 355 27.16 2.45 5.59
N SER A 356 27.53 1.18 5.84
CA SER A 356 28.26 0.37 4.86
C SER A 356 27.47 0.19 3.56
N LEU A 357 26.16 -0.10 3.66
CA LEU A 357 25.29 -0.25 2.49
C LEU A 357 25.14 1.06 1.69
N ARG A 358 25.02 2.18 2.38
CA ARG A 358 24.90 3.52 1.76
C ARG A 358 26.17 3.94 1.05
N THR A 359 27.31 3.65 1.66
CA THR A 359 28.62 4.00 1.10
C THR A 359 28.97 3.16 -0.11
N ASN A 360 28.72 1.85 -0.04
CA ASN A 360 29.17 0.89 -1.05
C ASN A 360 28.12 0.57 -2.13
N LYS A 361 26.88 1.07 -2.01
CA LYS A 361 25.72 0.84 -2.91
C LYS A 361 25.86 -0.46 -3.73
N PRO A 362 25.57 -1.62 -3.14
CA PRO A 362 25.83 -2.90 -3.79
C PRO A 362 25.05 -3.00 -5.12
N SER A 363 25.73 -3.43 -6.17
CA SER A 363 25.09 -3.73 -7.45
C SER A 363 24.17 -4.95 -7.30
N ALA A 364 23.15 -5.07 -8.16
CA ALA A 364 22.30 -6.24 -8.15
C ALA A 364 23.13 -7.53 -8.29
N GLY A 365 23.01 -8.44 -7.30
CA GLY A 365 23.73 -9.71 -7.24
C GLY A 365 25.15 -9.64 -6.66
N SER A 366 25.63 -8.49 -6.18
CA SER A 366 26.89 -8.41 -5.45
C SER A 366 26.69 -8.79 -3.98
N THR A 367 27.66 -9.51 -3.41
CA THR A 367 27.70 -9.77 -1.96
C THR A 367 28.05 -8.49 -1.20
N VAL A 368 27.31 -8.24 -0.13
CA VAL A 368 27.57 -7.10 0.76
C VAL A 368 28.69 -7.46 1.72
N GLN A 369 29.67 -6.58 1.85
CA GLN A 369 30.72 -6.70 2.87
C GLN A 369 30.36 -5.79 4.06
N TYR A 370 29.96 -6.38 5.17
CA TYR A 370 29.67 -5.64 6.39
C TYR A 370 30.95 -5.45 7.22
N PRO A 371 31.19 -4.25 7.78
CA PRO A 371 32.39 -4.00 8.60
C PRO A 371 32.30 -4.67 9.97
N ALA A 372 33.44 -4.84 10.64
CA ALA A 372 33.47 -5.24 12.02
C ALA A 372 32.64 -4.31 12.91
N GLY A 373 31.85 -4.88 13.83
CA GLY A 373 30.88 -4.14 14.67
C GLY A 373 29.52 -3.92 14.00
N ALA A 374 29.35 -4.29 12.73
CA ALA A 374 28.02 -4.38 12.15
C ALA A 374 27.23 -5.50 12.85
N VAL A 375 26.00 -5.23 13.22
CA VAL A 375 25.06 -6.21 13.76
C VAL A 375 23.85 -6.28 12.85
N LEU A 376 23.53 -7.47 12.38
CA LEU A 376 22.37 -7.79 11.59
C LEU A 376 21.36 -8.54 12.47
N ALA A 377 20.08 -8.25 12.29
CA ALA A 377 19.00 -8.98 12.96
C ALA A 377 17.98 -9.45 11.91
N LEU A 378 17.85 -10.75 11.74
CA LEU A 378 16.79 -11.36 10.94
C LEU A 378 15.67 -11.77 11.87
N ILE A 379 14.49 -11.18 11.67
CA ILE A 379 13.32 -11.43 12.50
C ILE A 379 12.26 -12.07 11.63
N THR A 380 11.73 -13.21 12.06
CA THR A 380 10.68 -13.95 11.38
C THR A 380 9.35 -13.77 12.14
N TRP A 381 8.30 -13.37 11.43
CA TRP A 381 6.94 -13.28 11.93
C TRP A 381 5.99 -14.18 11.16
N THR A 382 4.94 -14.65 11.81
CA THR A 382 3.74 -15.08 11.09
C THR A 382 3.03 -13.87 10.47
N LEU A 383 2.19 -14.14 9.48
CA LEU A 383 1.37 -13.14 8.83
C LEU A 383 -0.09 -13.32 9.22
N ARG A 384 -0.81 -12.22 9.38
CA ARG A 384 -2.27 -12.17 9.48
C ARG A 384 -2.86 -11.24 8.43
N ASP A 385 -4.14 -11.44 8.12
CA ASP A 385 -4.84 -10.53 7.21
C ASP A 385 -4.84 -9.11 7.75
N ASP A 386 -4.63 -8.15 6.87
CA ASP A 386 -4.73 -6.72 7.20
C ASP A 386 -6.22 -6.37 7.42
N PRO A 387 -6.60 -5.88 8.61
CA PRO A 387 -8.01 -5.55 8.89
C PRO A 387 -8.52 -4.39 8.03
N HIS A 388 -7.63 -3.55 7.51
CA HIS A 388 -7.97 -2.38 6.73
C HIS A 388 -7.91 -2.61 5.21
N TRP A 389 -7.32 -3.74 4.76
CA TRP A 389 -7.16 -4.00 3.33
C TRP A 389 -7.26 -5.49 2.97
N PHE A 390 -8.36 -5.87 2.34
CA PHE A 390 -8.57 -7.24 1.86
C PHE A 390 -7.53 -7.62 0.79
N GLY A 391 -6.86 -8.75 0.98
CA GLY A 391 -5.78 -9.23 0.11
C GLY A 391 -4.40 -8.72 0.49
N ALA A 392 -4.29 -7.95 1.56
CA ALA A 392 -3.03 -7.62 2.22
C ALA A 392 -2.84 -8.43 3.49
N ARG A 393 -1.59 -8.64 3.88
CA ARG A 393 -1.19 -9.24 5.15
C ARG A 393 -0.18 -8.35 5.84
N ILE A 394 -0.25 -8.34 7.16
CA ILE A 394 0.67 -7.60 8.04
C ILE A 394 1.33 -8.58 9.00
N LEU A 395 2.41 -8.14 9.63
CA LEU A 395 3.11 -8.92 10.64
C LEU A 395 2.16 -9.28 11.79
N ASP A 396 2.27 -10.52 12.26
CA ASP A 396 1.56 -10.99 13.44
C ASP A 396 2.58 -11.36 14.53
N THR A 397 2.57 -12.58 15.01
CA THR A 397 3.42 -13.02 16.12
C THR A 397 4.85 -13.28 15.65
N PRO A 398 5.86 -12.67 16.29
CA PRO A 398 7.25 -13.00 16.00
C PRO A 398 7.58 -14.44 16.45
N GLN A 399 8.27 -15.17 15.55
CA GLN A 399 8.60 -16.58 15.73
C GLN A 399 10.04 -16.75 16.21
N SER A 400 10.97 -16.00 15.61
CA SER A 400 12.39 -16.08 15.93
C SER A 400 13.08 -14.75 15.66
N VAL A 401 14.20 -14.57 16.35
CA VAL A 401 15.17 -13.49 16.10
C VAL A 401 16.57 -14.09 16.02
N GLU A 402 17.23 -13.85 14.90
CA GLU A 402 18.62 -14.28 14.68
C GLU A 402 19.50 -13.04 14.58
N PHE A 403 20.57 -13.01 15.38
CA PHE A 403 21.55 -11.94 15.32
C PHE A 403 22.87 -12.45 14.75
N VAL A 404 23.49 -11.67 13.87
CA VAL A 404 24.85 -11.86 13.40
C VAL A 404 25.65 -10.61 13.72
N GLU A 405 26.64 -10.72 14.58
CA GLU A 405 27.61 -9.66 14.85
C GLU A 405 28.89 -9.95 14.06
N VAL A 406 29.27 -9.01 13.21
CA VAL A 406 30.47 -9.14 12.37
C VAL A 406 31.70 -8.84 13.18
N SER A 407 32.54 -9.85 13.31
CA SER A 407 33.79 -9.77 14.07
C SER A 407 34.94 -9.15 13.27
N PRO A 408 35.98 -8.64 13.92
CA PRO A 408 37.21 -8.23 13.26
C PRO A 408 37.84 -9.37 12.43
N GLU A 409 38.61 -8.99 11.39
CA GLU A 409 39.28 -9.93 10.51
C GLU A 409 40.05 -11.01 11.29
N GLY A 410 39.90 -12.26 10.84
CA GLY A 410 40.53 -13.43 11.50
C GLY A 410 39.77 -14.01 12.70
N LYS A 411 38.63 -13.42 13.08
CA LYS A 411 37.75 -13.96 14.12
C LYS A 411 36.41 -14.42 13.53
N PRO A 412 35.83 -15.53 14.03
CA PRO A 412 34.48 -15.93 13.58
C PRO A 412 33.42 -14.92 13.99
N ASN A 413 32.43 -14.73 13.14
CA ASN A 413 31.24 -13.91 13.46
C ASN A 413 30.47 -14.57 14.61
N LEU A 414 29.86 -13.75 15.48
CA LEU A 414 29.02 -14.22 16.56
C LEU A 414 27.58 -14.37 16.04
N TYR A 415 27.04 -15.57 16.15
CA TYR A 415 25.65 -15.87 15.83
C TYR A 415 24.86 -16.18 17.10
N ARG A 416 23.65 -15.61 17.23
CA ARG A 416 22.74 -15.87 18.35
C ARG A 416 21.33 -16.05 17.81
N HIS A 417 20.64 -17.07 18.29
CA HIS A 417 19.27 -17.39 17.88
C HIS A 417 18.33 -17.40 19.10
N PHE A 418 17.22 -16.70 18.97
CA PHE A 418 16.17 -16.61 19.98
C PHE A 418 14.86 -17.09 19.37
N ASN A 419 14.19 -18.04 20.01
CA ASN A 419 12.95 -18.62 19.51
C ASN A 419 11.94 -18.89 20.63
N GLY A 420 10.74 -19.34 20.23
CA GLY A 420 9.65 -19.67 21.13
C GLY A 420 8.97 -18.43 21.73
N SER A 421 7.92 -18.64 22.51
CA SER A 421 7.05 -17.59 23.04
C SER A 421 7.75 -16.63 24.02
N GLN A 422 8.86 -17.05 24.63
CA GLN A 422 9.64 -16.25 25.57
C GLN A 422 10.98 -15.76 24.99
N PHE A 423 11.27 -16.07 23.74
CA PHE A 423 12.53 -15.73 23.07
C PHE A 423 13.77 -16.13 23.89
N VAL A 424 13.80 -17.39 24.25
CA VAL A 424 14.98 -17.98 24.95
C VAL A 424 16.08 -18.21 23.92
N GLU A 425 17.33 -17.91 24.29
CA GLU A 425 18.49 -18.17 23.43
C GLU A 425 18.69 -19.68 23.24
N ASP A 426 18.73 -20.09 21.98
CA ASP A 426 18.97 -21.49 21.60
C ASP A 426 20.46 -21.69 21.34
N HIS A 427 21.11 -22.38 22.28
CA HIS A 427 22.56 -22.71 22.21
C HIS A 427 22.82 -24.01 21.44
N LEU A 428 21.79 -24.77 21.05
CA LEU A 428 21.94 -26.08 20.41
C LEU A 428 21.93 -25.99 18.86
N ASN A 429 22.05 -24.80 18.29
CA ASN A 429 21.97 -24.61 16.87
C ASN A 429 23.23 -25.11 16.15
N ASN A 430 23.17 -26.36 15.66
CA ASN A 430 24.24 -27.00 14.88
C ASN A 430 24.44 -26.36 13.49
N ASP A 431 23.61 -25.39 13.10
CA ASP A 431 23.60 -24.78 11.79
C ASP A 431 24.01 -23.29 11.78
N ALA A 432 24.66 -22.84 12.86
CA ALA A 432 25.04 -21.44 13.03
C ALA A 432 25.87 -20.87 11.86
N ALA A 433 26.78 -21.64 11.31
CA ALA A 433 27.62 -21.20 10.18
C ALA A 433 26.81 -21.01 8.90
N THR A 434 25.88 -21.93 8.59
CA THR A 434 24.99 -21.85 7.41
C THR A 434 24.04 -20.66 7.55
N ARG A 435 23.46 -20.46 8.75
CA ARG A 435 22.55 -19.33 9.00
C ARG A 435 23.29 -17.99 8.95
N THR A 436 24.49 -17.91 9.52
CA THR A 436 25.35 -16.72 9.40
C THR A 436 25.60 -16.36 7.95
N ASN A 437 26.02 -17.35 7.13
CA ASN A 437 26.27 -17.13 5.72
C ASN A 437 24.99 -16.72 4.97
N PHE A 438 23.86 -17.34 5.26
CA PHE A 438 22.57 -16.98 4.67
C PHE A 438 22.23 -15.51 4.97
N ILE A 439 22.29 -15.09 6.23
CA ILE A 439 21.94 -13.73 6.67
C ILE A 439 22.86 -12.68 6.04
N LEU A 440 24.19 -12.94 6.03
CA LEU A 440 25.17 -12.03 5.45
C LEU A 440 25.05 -11.87 3.94
N ASN A 441 24.51 -12.88 3.24
CA ASN A 441 24.34 -12.89 1.79
C ASN A 441 22.93 -12.52 1.30
N LEU A 442 21.99 -12.21 2.21
CA LEU A 442 20.68 -11.72 1.80
C LEU A 442 20.83 -10.40 1.01
N PRO A 443 20.35 -10.35 -0.23
CA PRO A 443 20.50 -9.15 -1.05
C PRO A 443 19.65 -8.01 -0.47
N PRO A 444 20.22 -6.79 -0.34
CA PRO A 444 19.44 -5.62 0.06
C PRO A 444 18.30 -5.35 -0.93
N ALA A 445 17.15 -4.94 -0.43
CA ALA A 445 16.07 -4.45 -1.27
C ALA A 445 16.53 -3.18 -2.00
N ARG A 446 16.44 -3.20 -3.33
CA ARG A 446 16.96 -2.10 -4.17
C ARG A 446 16.15 -0.82 -3.94
N LEU A 447 16.84 0.26 -3.60
CA LEU A 447 16.33 1.62 -3.53
C LEU A 447 16.83 2.43 -4.75
N PRO A 448 16.20 3.57 -5.07
CA PRO A 448 16.58 4.47 -6.15
C PRO A 448 18.00 5.03 -6.08
#